data_fcc52a42653b6cb05548b02f410bedc2
#
_entry.id   fcc52a42653b6cb05548b02f410bedc2
#
_cell.length_a   1.000
_cell.length_b   1.000
_cell.length_c   1.000
_cell.angle_alpha   90.00
_cell.angle_beta   90.00
_cell.angle_gamma   90.00
#
_symmetry.space_group_name_H-M   'P 1'
#
loop_
_entity.id
_entity.type
_entity.pdbx_description
1 polymer ?
#
loop_
_entity_poly.entity_id
_entity_poly.type
_entity_poly.pdbx_seq_one_letter_code
_entity_poly.pdbx_strand_id
1 'polypeptide(L)'
;TGASPEDVAADALATVRAFMQSADLALSLDHVRCTQRKTRREAFLEHARFENPGDAVLAERNARSSYCRYREWLAEKATALWQAMINRHDSSVPLEHDAYLKLHQISQPRLDWPLILMDEAQDINPCVMALFLSQAAAKVMVGDDAQAIYGFRGAVDALKTPGQERPLLQSFRFGPAVADTANLILSFKPAYQTGFHKLRGFLQRSSLLGPVTKPPYTVICRSN
;
A
#
# COMPACT_ATOMS: atom_id res chain seq x y z
N THR A 1 15.06 14.66 21.83
CA THR A 1 14.67 13.60 20.87
C THR A 1 15.79 13.23 19.89
N GLY A 2 16.84 14.05 19.72
CA GLY A 2 17.93 13.85 18.76
C GLY A 2 17.49 13.83 17.26
N ALA A 3 16.21 14.06 16.99
CA ALA A 3 15.67 14.14 15.65
C ALA A 3 15.73 15.58 15.11
N SER A 4 16.13 15.76 13.87
CA SER A 4 16.03 17.05 13.21
C SER A 4 14.56 17.45 12.98
N PRO A 5 14.24 18.73 12.86
CA PRO A 5 12.89 19.18 12.50
C PRO A 5 12.39 18.53 11.18
N GLU A 6 13.28 18.35 10.21
CA GLU A 6 13.00 17.74 8.92
C GLU A 6 12.64 16.27 9.07
N ASP A 7 13.36 15.51 9.92
CA ASP A 7 13.05 14.10 10.22
C ASP A 7 11.67 13.95 10.87
N VAL A 8 11.35 14.85 11.80
CA VAL A 8 10.04 14.87 12.47
C VAL A 8 8.92 15.17 11.46
N ALA A 9 9.13 16.14 10.60
CA ALA A 9 8.17 16.48 9.54
C ALA A 9 7.95 15.30 8.58
N ALA A 10 9.02 14.62 8.17
CA ALA A 10 8.96 13.44 7.32
C ALA A 10 8.21 12.27 8.01
N ASP A 11 8.48 12.02 9.28
CA ASP A 11 7.80 11.00 10.08
C ASP A 11 6.31 11.33 10.27
N ALA A 12 5.96 12.59 10.52
CA ALA A 12 4.58 13.03 10.65
C ALA A 12 3.81 12.86 9.32
N LEU A 13 4.42 13.26 8.21
CA LEU A 13 3.82 13.10 6.88
C LEU A 13 3.65 11.61 6.51
N ALA A 14 4.66 10.78 6.79
CA ALA A 14 4.57 9.33 6.58
C ALA A 14 3.45 8.69 7.43
N THR A 15 3.24 9.20 8.64
CA THR A 15 2.15 8.79 9.53
C THR A 15 0.78 9.18 8.96
N VAL A 16 0.61 10.41 8.48
CA VAL A 16 -0.62 10.87 7.82
C VAL A 16 -0.90 10.02 6.57
N ARG A 17 0.11 9.74 5.75
CA ARG A 17 -0.03 8.88 4.56
C ARG A 17 -0.46 7.46 4.92
N ALA A 18 0.11 6.88 5.99
CA ALA A 18 -0.30 5.57 6.47
C ALA A 18 -1.76 5.56 6.93
N PHE A 19 -2.21 6.63 7.59
CA PHE A 19 -3.61 6.80 7.95
C PHE A 19 -4.51 6.93 6.72
N MET A 20 -4.16 7.78 5.76
CA MET A 20 -4.96 7.97 4.54
C MET A 20 -5.16 6.66 3.76
N GLN A 21 -4.20 5.76 3.79
CA GLN A 21 -4.26 4.46 3.11
C GLN A 21 -4.91 3.36 3.93
N SER A 22 -5.16 3.56 5.22
CA SER A 22 -5.76 2.57 6.13
C SER A 22 -7.28 2.47 5.98
N ALA A 23 -7.89 1.42 6.56
CA ALA A 23 -9.34 1.29 6.68
C ALA A 23 -9.92 2.13 7.83
N ASP A 24 -9.08 2.64 8.73
CA ASP A 24 -9.50 3.29 9.97
C ASP A 24 -10.14 4.66 9.72
N LEU A 25 -11.09 5.04 10.56
CA LEU A 25 -11.80 6.32 10.45
C LEU A 25 -11.10 7.46 11.21
N ALA A 26 -10.13 7.13 12.07
CA ALA A 26 -9.37 8.09 12.86
C ALA A 26 -7.88 7.71 12.88
N LEU A 27 -7.01 8.73 12.93
CA LEU A 27 -5.59 8.54 13.10
C LEU A 27 -5.28 8.03 14.52
N SER A 28 -4.47 6.98 14.61
CA SER A 28 -4.08 6.32 15.87
C SER A 28 -2.59 6.03 15.93
N LEU A 29 -2.12 5.46 17.04
CA LEU A 29 -0.75 5.01 17.21
C LEU A 29 -0.32 3.91 16.20
N ASP A 30 -1.26 3.17 15.65
CA ASP A 30 -0.97 2.10 14.68
C ASP A 30 -0.50 2.64 13.33
N HIS A 31 -0.85 3.89 13.04
CA HIS A 31 -0.41 4.60 11.84
C HIS A 31 0.98 5.19 11.96
N VAL A 32 1.53 5.31 13.18
CA VAL A 32 2.82 5.97 13.40
C VAL A 32 3.93 5.29 12.63
N ARG A 33 4.58 6.05 11.75
CA ARG A 33 5.73 5.66 10.93
C ARG A 33 6.94 6.48 11.33
N CYS A 34 7.99 5.78 11.75
CA CYS A 34 9.30 6.38 11.98
C CYS A 34 10.21 5.93 10.85
N THR A 35 10.57 6.81 9.95
CA THR A 35 11.37 6.51 8.74
C THR A 35 12.75 5.97 9.11
N GLN A 36 13.30 6.43 10.24
CA GLN A 36 14.58 5.98 10.79
C GLN A 36 14.40 5.19 12.10
N ARG A 37 13.44 4.27 12.14
CA ARG A 37 13.04 3.56 13.36
C ARG A 37 14.20 2.92 14.13
N LYS A 38 15.11 2.24 13.44
CA LYS A 38 16.24 1.54 14.06
C LYS A 38 17.18 2.54 14.73
N THR A 39 17.68 3.52 13.98
CA THR A 39 18.59 4.57 14.44
C THR A 39 17.98 5.35 15.60
N ARG A 40 16.69 5.63 15.54
CA ARG A 40 15.98 6.38 16.59
C ARG A 40 15.85 5.58 17.90
N ARG A 41 15.57 4.28 17.81
CA ARG A 41 15.59 3.39 18.99
C ARG A 41 16.97 3.28 19.60
N GLU A 42 18.01 3.18 18.77
CA GLU A 42 19.41 3.16 19.21
C GLU A 42 19.78 4.44 19.95
N ALA A 43 19.41 5.62 19.44
CA ALA A 43 19.64 6.90 20.10
C ALA A 43 18.96 7.00 21.48
N PHE A 44 17.72 6.51 21.61
CA PHE A 44 17.06 6.44 22.91
C PHE A 44 17.78 5.49 23.88
N LEU A 45 18.30 4.36 23.37
CA LEU A 45 19.02 3.39 24.19
C LEU A 45 20.38 3.93 24.63
N GLU A 46 21.13 4.60 23.76
CA GLU A 46 22.40 5.24 24.08
C GLU A 46 22.21 6.31 25.17
N HIS A 47 21.21 7.18 25.00
CA HIS A 47 20.89 8.20 26.01
C HIS A 47 20.52 7.57 27.37
N ALA A 48 19.69 6.54 27.36
CA ALA A 48 19.28 5.86 28.58
C ALA A 48 20.44 5.11 29.25
N ARG A 49 21.41 4.58 28.49
CA ARG A 49 22.65 3.99 29.03
C ARG A 49 23.55 5.04 29.66
N PHE A 50 23.64 6.22 29.07
CA PHE A 50 24.38 7.34 29.66
C PHE A 50 23.79 7.79 30.99
N GLU A 51 22.45 7.86 31.09
CA GLU A 51 21.77 8.23 32.34
C GLU A 51 21.80 7.14 33.41
N ASN A 52 21.98 5.85 33.03
CA ASN A 52 21.95 4.72 33.96
C ASN A 52 23.20 3.84 33.76
N PRO A 53 24.39 4.35 34.08
CA PRO A 53 25.64 3.61 33.89
C PRO A 53 25.67 2.38 34.83
N GLY A 54 25.86 1.20 34.21
CA GLY A 54 25.94 -0.08 34.94
C GLY A 54 24.64 -0.83 35.12
N ASP A 55 23.48 -0.25 34.79
CA ASP A 55 22.19 -0.96 34.81
C ASP A 55 21.57 -1.03 33.38
N ALA A 56 21.95 -2.05 32.66
CA ALA A 56 21.47 -2.25 31.28
C ALA A 56 19.95 -2.52 31.22
N VAL A 57 19.37 -3.16 32.25
CA VAL A 57 17.94 -3.49 32.27
C VAL A 57 17.11 -2.23 32.46
N LEU A 58 17.54 -1.36 33.39
CA LEU A 58 16.89 -0.07 33.62
C LEU A 58 17.02 0.84 32.41
N ALA A 59 18.21 0.89 31.80
CA ALA A 59 18.42 1.65 30.55
C ALA A 59 17.48 1.21 29.43
N GLU A 60 17.33 -0.09 29.22
CA GLU A 60 16.44 -0.63 28.16
C GLU A 60 14.96 -0.31 28.42
N ARG A 61 14.52 -0.42 29.70
CA ARG A 61 13.16 -0.03 30.09
C ARG A 61 12.91 1.45 29.87
N ASN A 62 13.84 2.33 30.25
CA ASN A 62 13.73 3.78 30.10
C ASN A 62 13.74 4.18 28.61
N ALA A 63 14.59 3.56 27.79
CA ALA A 63 14.62 3.77 26.35
C ALA A 63 13.28 3.39 25.69
N ARG A 64 12.71 2.24 26.07
CA ARG A 64 11.41 1.79 25.57
C ARG A 64 10.29 2.77 25.94
N SER A 65 10.27 3.23 27.18
CA SER A 65 9.28 4.23 27.65
C SER A 65 9.42 5.55 26.89
N SER A 66 10.63 6.04 26.69
CA SER A 66 10.90 7.27 25.94
C SER A 66 10.51 7.16 24.46
N TYR A 67 10.74 6.01 23.84
CA TYR A 67 10.32 5.75 22.48
C TYR A 67 8.78 5.66 22.35
N CYS A 68 8.08 5.09 23.33
CA CYS A 68 6.62 5.10 23.36
C CYS A 68 6.07 6.54 23.45
N ARG A 69 6.59 7.36 24.37
CA ARG A 69 6.21 8.78 24.47
C ARG A 69 6.50 9.57 23.19
N TYR A 70 7.61 9.27 22.51
CA TYR A 70 7.91 9.87 21.22
C TYR A 70 6.86 9.52 20.17
N ARG A 71 6.42 8.25 20.12
CA ARG A 71 5.37 7.83 19.19
C ARG A 71 4.02 8.50 19.47
N GLU A 72 3.65 8.65 20.74
CA GLU A 72 2.44 9.38 21.16
C GLU A 72 2.50 10.84 20.70
N TRP A 73 3.60 11.51 21.00
CA TRP A 73 3.83 12.88 20.56
C TRP A 73 3.82 13.01 19.03
N LEU A 74 4.40 12.06 18.31
CA LEU A 74 4.40 12.06 16.84
C LEU A 74 2.98 11.86 16.28
N ALA A 75 2.16 11.03 16.91
CA ALA A 75 0.76 10.86 16.54
C ALA A 75 -0.05 12.17 16.70
N GLU A 76 0.21 12.93 17.78
CA GLU A 76 -0.38 14.25 17.97
C GLU A 76 0.05 15.23 16.86
N LYS A 77 1.35 15.25 16.52
CA LYS A 77 1.85 16.10 15.42
C LYS A 77 1.27 15.71 14.06
N ALA A 78 1.17 14.42 13.80
CA ALA A 78 0.54 13.90 12.58
C ALA A 78 -0.97 14.25 12.53
N THR A 79 -1.65 14.20 13.67
CA THR A 79 -3.07 14.61 13.75
C THR A 79 -3.22 16.10 13.45
N ALA A 80 -2.36 16.95 14.02
CA ALA A 80 -2.35 18.39 13.72
C ALA A 80 -2.07 18.65 12.22
N LEU A 81 -1.10 17.94 11.64
CA LEU A 81 -0.78 18.03 10.22
C LEU A 81 -1.96 17.60 9.33
N TRP A 82 -2.65 16.50 9.69
CA TRP A 82 -3.86 16.07 9.00
C TRP A 82 -4.96 17.13 9.05
N GLN A 83 -5.21 17.73 10.22
CA GLN A 83 -6.22 18.79 10.37
C GLN A 83 -5.87 20.03 9.55
N ALA A 84 -4.61 20.44 9.52
CA ALA A 84 -4.15 21.53 8.66
C ALA A 84 -4.33 21.21 7.17
N MET A 85 -3.98 19.98 6.75
CA MET A 85 -4.10 19.52 5.36
C MET A 85 -5.54 19.55 4.84
N ILE A 86 -6.53 19.20 5.68
CA ILE A 86 -7.95 19.17 5.29
C ILE A 86 -8.68 20.50 5.56
N ASN A 87 -8.02 21.47 6.17
CA ASN A 87 -8.59 22.78 6.42
C ASN A 87 -8.60 23.62 5.13
N ARG A 88 -9.77 23.89 4.59
CA ARG A 88 -9.95 24.66 3.35
C ARG A 88 -9.44 26.12 3.43
N HIS A 89 -9.27 26.63 4.65
CA HIS A 89 -8.81 28.01 4.90
C HIS A 89 -7.31 28.08 5.20
N ASP A 90 -6.62 26.94 5.26
CA ASP A 90 -5.20 26.85 5.51
C ASP A 90 -4.48 26.36 4.23
N SER A 91 -3.76 27.24 3.59
CA SER A 91 -2.96 26.92 2.40
C SER A 91 -1.52 26.53 2.72
N SER A 92 -1.15 26.49 3.99
CA SER A 92 0.22 26.17 4.43
C SER A 92 0.59 24.70 4.18
N VAL A 93 -0.40 23.80 4.18
CA VAL A 93 -0.23 22.38 3.93
C VAL A 93 -1.00 22.00 2.66
N PRO A 94 -0.32 21.55 1.60
CA PRO A 94 -0.99 21.13 0.37
C PRO A 94 -1.82 19.86 0.61
N LEU A 95 -3.01 19.81 0.01
CA LEU A 95 -3.86 18.63 0.04
C LEU A 95 -3.26 17.53 -0.85
N GLU A 96 -3.00 16.35 -0.29
CA GLU A 96 -2.56 15.18 -1.07
C GLU A 96 -3.74 14.45 -1.73
N HIS A 97 -3.48 13.74 -2.83
CA HIS A 97 -4.52 13.00 -3.55
C HIS A 97 -5.26 11.98 -2.69
N ASP A 98 -4.56 11.29 -1.79
CA ASP A 98 -5.19 10.30 -0.91
C ASP A 98 -6.11 10.95 0.14
N ALA A 99 -5.95 12.25 0.42
CA ALA A 99 -6.72 12.95 1.45
C ALA A 99 -8.21 13.08 1.08
N TYR A 100 -8.55 13.40 -0.16
CA TYR A 100 -9.97 13.50 -0.56
C TYR A 100 -10.65 12.12 -0.57
N LEU A 101 -9.93 11.06 -0.95
CA LEU A 101 -10.44 9.71 -0.88
C LEU A 101 -10.68 9.28 0.58
N LYS A 102 -9.74 9.61 1.47
CA LYS A 102 -9.87 9.37 2.90
C LYS A 102 -11.04 10.12 3.52
N LEU A 103 -11.22 11.40 3.17
CA LEU A 103 -12.38 12.18 3.61
C LEU A 103 -13.70 11.57 3.13
N HIS A 104 -13.73 11.08 1.89
CA HIS A 104 -14.87 10.36 1.36
C HIS A 104 -15.16 9.08 2.14
N GLN A 105 -14.13 8.28 2.44
CA GLN A 105 -14.28 7.07 3.26
C GLN A 105 -14.78 7.40 4.67
N ILE A 106 -14.22 8.44 5.33
CA ILE A 106 -14.65 8.87 6.67
C ILE A 106 -16.12 9.31 6.68
N SER A 107 -16.60 9.94 5.60
CA SER A 107 -18.02 10.32 5.50
C SER A 107 -18.98 9.14 5.39
N GLN A 108 -18.45 7.92 5.24
CA GLN A 108 -19.22 6.67 5.11
C GLN A 108 -20.36 6.77 4.08
N PRO A 109 -20.09 7.19 2.83
CA PRO A 109 -21.10 7.43 1.85
C PRO A 109 -21.83 6.13 1.51
N ARG A 110 -23.12 6.25 1.27
CA ARG A 110 -23.93 5.17 0.69
C ARG A 110 -24.08 5.42 -0.81
N LEU A 111 -23.65 4.42 -1.59
CA LEU A 111 -23.85 4.45 -3.04
C LEU A 111 -25.13 3.68 -3.36
N ASP A 112 -26.05 4.35 -4.01
CA ASP A 112 -27.35 3.78 -4.39
C ASP A 112 -27.25 3.05 -5.74
N TRP A 113 -26.40 2.03 -5.79
CA TRP A 113 -26.19 1.17 -6.95
C TRP A 113 -26.48 -0.27 -6.61
N PRO A 114 -27.17 -1.04 -7.49
CA PRO A 114 -27.43 -2.45 -7.26
C PRO A 114 -26.17 -3.31 -7.37
N LEU A 115 -25.15 -2.85 -8.11
CA LEU A 115 -23.89 -3.56 -8.38
C LEU A 115 -22.76 -2.56 -8.42
N ILE A 116 -21.62 -2.91 -7.81
CA ILE A 116 -20.37 -2.17 -7.87
C ILE A 116 -19.28 -3.10 -8.41
N LEU A 117 -18.57 -2.62 -9.41
CA LEU A 117 -17.44 -3.31 -10.02
C LEU A 117 -16.14 -2.63 -9.57
N MET A 118 -15.14 -3.42 -9.22
CA MET A 118 -13.80 -2.95 -8.89
C MET A 118 -12.81 -3.61 -9.82
N ASP A 119 -12.11 -2.80 -10.60
CA ASP A 119 -11.02 -3.22 -11.49
C ASP A 119 -9.67 -3.04 -10.79
N GLU A 120 -8.64 -3.76 -11.25
CA GLU A 120 -7.28 -3.77 -10.69
C GLU A 120 -7.27 -4.01 -9.17
N ALA A 121 -8.11 -4.94 -8.70
CA ALA A 121 -8.34 -5.18 -7.28
C ALA A 121 -7.09 -5.63 -6.49
N GLN A 122 -6.03 -6.10 -7.18
CA GLN A 122 -4.75 -6.44 -6.55
C GLN A 122 -3.93 -5.22 -6.08
N ASP A 123 -4.24 -4.02 -6.56
CA ASP A 123 -3.46 -2.81 -6.32
C ASP A 123 -4.19 -1.77 -5.44
N ILE A 124 -5.32 -2.12 -4.86
CA ILE A 124 -6.07 -1.21 -3.99
C ILE A 124 -5.50 -1.15 -2.57
N ASN A 125 -5.66 0.01 -1.93
CA ASN A 125 -5.30 0.16 -0.53
C ASN A 125 -6.48 -0.16 0.41
N PRO A 126 -6.24 -0.38 1.73
CA PRO A 126 -7.28 -0.69 2.70
C PRO A 126 -8.41 0.36 2.78
N CYS A 127 -8.13 1.63 2.52
CA CYS A 127 -9.14 2.70 2.51
C CYS A 127 -10.19 2.45 1.41
N VAL A 128 -9.75 2.18 0.18
CA VAL A 128 -10.64 1.85 -0.95
C VAL A 128 -11.39 0.56 -0.69
N MET A 129 -10.71 -0.45 -0.15
CA MET A 129 -11.32 -1.73 0.19
C MET A 129 -12.43 -1.57 1.23
N ALA A 130 -12.19 -0.79 2.29
CA ALA A 130 -13.19 -0.52 3.33
C ALA A 130 -14.41 0.20 2.74
N LEU A 131 -14.20 1.21 1.89
CA LEU A 131 -15.27 1.92 1.20
C LEU A 131 -16.10 0.97 0.32
N PHE A 132 -15.44 0.10 -0.45
CA PHE A 132 -16.10 -0.87 -1.31
C PHE A 132 -16.91 -1.89 -0.52
N LEU A 133 -16.32 -2.48 0.53
CA LEU A 133 -16.97 -3.50 1.34
C LEU A 133 -18.15 -2.96 2.16
N SER A 134 -18.10 -1.69 2.57
CA SER A 134 -19.17 -1.06 3.36
C SER A 134 -20.49 -0.88 2.58
N GLN A 135 -20.45 -0.96 1.25
CA GLN A 135 -21.66 -0.77 0.44
C GLN A 135 -22.60 -1.98 0.50
N ALA A 136 -23.91 -1.72 0.46
CA ALA A 136 -24.93 -2.78 0.43
C ALA A 136 -25.09 -3.47 -0.94
N ALA A 137 -24.52 -2.89 -2.00
CA ALA A 137 -24.58 -3.39 -3.37
C ALA A 137 -23.97 -4.80 -3.54
N ALA A 138 -24.40 -5.52 -4.56
CA ALA A 138 -23.64 -6.67 -5.05
C ALA A 138 -22.25 -6.23 -5.52
N LYS A 139 -21.25 -7.06 -5.33
CA LYS A 139 -19.84 -6.68 -5.55
C LYS A 139 -19.15 -7.66 -6.47
N VAL A 140 -18.44 -7.13 -7.46
CA VAL A 140 -17.54 -7.90 -8.31
C VAL A 140 -16.17 -7.24 -8.29
N MET A 141 -15.13 -8.02 -8.03
CA MET A 141 -13.74 -7.59 -8.11
C MET A 141 -13.07 -8.30 -9.28
N VAL A 142 -12.32 -7.55 -10.08
CA VAL A 142 -11.50 -8.07 -11.17
C VAL A 142 -10.07 -7.64 -10.94
N GLY A 143 -9.13 -8.54 -11.20
CA GLY A 143 -7.71 -8.26 -11.03
C GLY A 143 -6.84 -9.47 -11.34
N ASP A 144 -5.54 -9.27 -11.23
CA ASP A 144 -4.52 -10.30 -11.46
C ASP A 144 -3.43 -10.18 -10.39
N ASP A 145 -3.37 -11.14 -9.47
CA ASP A 145 -2.36 -11.17 -8.38
C ASP A 145 -0.92 -11.25 -8.91
N ALA A 146 -0.72 -11.75 -10.13
CA ALA A 146 0.58 -11.75 -10.78
C ALA A 146 1.04 -10.35 -11.21
N GLN A 147 0.12 -9.39 -11.34
CA GLN A 147 0.38 -8.00 -11.69
C GLN A 147 0.48 -7.07 -10.47
N ALA A 148 0.32 -7.58 -9.25
CA ALA A 148 0.43 -6.80 -8.02
C ALA A 148 1.83 -6.19 -7.87
N ILE A 149 1.98 -4.88 -8.09
CA ILE A 149 3.26 -4.15 -8.04
C ILE A 149 3.29 -3.03 -6.99
N TYR A 150 2.15 -2.66 -6.41
CA TYR A 150 2.01 -1.55 -5.48
C TYR A 150 1.96 -1.96 -3.99
N GLY A 151 2.41 -3.17 -3.65
CA GLY A 151 2.51 -3.61 -2.25
C GLY A 151 3.32 -2.65 -1.36
N PHE A 152 4.33 -1.96 -1.90
CA PHE A 152 5.12 -0.95 -1.19
C PHE A 152 4.32 0.33 -0.85
N ARG A 153 3.16 0.55 -1.49
CA ARG A 153 2.21 1.63 -1.18
C ARG A 153 1.08 1.20 -0.25
N GLY A 154 1.23 0.03 0.41
CA GLY A 154 0.19 -0.50 1.28
C GLY A 154 -0.99 -1.14 0.54
N ALA A 155 -0.84 -1.45 -0.76
CA ALA A 155 -1.85 -2.22 -1.48
C ALA A 155 -2.06 -3.58 -0.80
N VAL A 156 -3.31 -3.96 -0.65
CA VAL A 156 -3.73 -5.27 -0.15
C VAL A 156 -4.25 -6.09 -1.31
N ASP A 157 -3.96 -7.38 -1.29
CA ASP A 157 -4.51 -8.30 -2.27
C ASP A 157 -5.99 -8.54 -1.97
N ALA A 158 -6.84 -7.70 -2.54
CA ALA A 158 -8.28 -7.77 -2.36
C ALA A 158 -8.89 -9.04 -2.94
N LEU A 159 -8.21 -9.69 -3.90
CA LEU A 159 -8.65 -10.94 -4.51
C LEU A 159 -8.65 -12.11 -3.53
N LYS A 160 -7.93 -12.00 -2.40
CA LYS A 160 -7.99 -12.96 -1.28
C LYS A 160 -9.25 -12.86 -0.43
N THR A 161 -10.11 -11.87 -0.66
CA THR A 161 -11.39 -11.76 0.03
C THR A 161 -12.27 -12.95 -0.37
N PRO A 162 -12.88 -13.66 0.61
CA PRO A 162 -13.73 -14.81 0.31
C PRO A 162 -14.87 -14.44 -0.66
N GLY A 163 -15.05 -15.26 -1.69
CA GLY A 163 -16.08 -15.06 -2.71
C GLY A 163 -16.10 -16.17 -3.74
N GLN A 164 -16.97 -16.04 -4.73
CA GLN A 164 -17.01 -16.98 -5.83
C GLN A 164 -16.01 -16.55 -6.91
N GLU A 165 -14.97 -17.34 -7.12
CA GLU A 165 -13.94 -17.08 -8.12
C GLU A 165 -14.36 -17.55 -9.52
N ARG A 166 -14.02 -16.75 -10.53
CA ARG A 166 -14.21 -17.04 -11.93
C ARG A 166 -12.97 -16.64 -12.71
N PRO A 167 -12.12 -17.59 -13.15
CA PRO A 167 -10.89 -17.27 -13.86
C PRO A 167 -11.18 -16.77 -15.27
N LEU A 168 -10.53 -15.66 -15.66
CA LEU A 168 -10.50 -15.12 -17.02
C LEU A 168 -9.22 -15.58 -17.71
N LEU A 169 -9.29 -16.65 -18.48
CA LEU A 169 -8.11 -17.32 -19.04
C LEU A 169 -7.78 -16.88 -20.47
N GLN A 170 -8.73 -16.28 -21.18
CA GLN A 170 -8.55 -15.86 -22.57
C GLN A 170 -8.06 -14.42 -22.64
N SER A 171 -6.86 -14.21 -23.19
CA SER A 171 -6.41 -12.87 -23.57
C SER A 171 -6.77 -12.56 -25.01
N PHE A 172 -7.25 -11.34 -25.24
CA PHE A 172 -7.47 -10.78 -26.57
C PHE A 172 -6.38 -9.78 -26.99
N ARG A 173 -5.41 -9.51 -26.10
CA ARG A 173 -4.33 -8.53 -26.32
C ARG A 173 -3.16 -9.13 -27.10
N PHE A 174 -2.91 -10.43 -26.97
CA PHE A 174 -1.76 -11.12 -27.57
C PHE A 174 -2.12 -12.52 -28.07
N GLY A 175 -1.26 -13.07 -28.91
CA GLY A 175 -1.40 -14.41 -29.50
C GLY A 175 -0.80 -15.53 -28.63
N PRO A 176 -0.86 -16.78 -29.10
CA PRO A 176 -0.43 -17.96 -28.34
C PRO A 176 1.02 -17.92 -27.89
N ALA A 177 1.97 -17.48 -28.72
CA ALA A 177 3.39 -17.51 -28.37
C ALA A 177 3.72 -16.65 -27.13
N VAL A 178 3.06 -15.49 -26.96
CA VAL A 178 3.20 -14.67 -25.76
C VAL A 178 2.52 -15.33 -24.55
N ALA A 179 1.35 -15.96 -24.73
CA ALA A 179 0.66 -16.69 -23.67
C ALA A 179 1.51 -17.86 -23.17
N ASP A 180 2.15 -18.62 -24.04
CA ASP A 180 3.01 -19.75 -23.66
C ASP A 180 4.23 -19.29 -22.87
N THR A 181 4.85 -18.16 -23.28
CA THR A 181 5.96 -17.56 -22.52
C THR A 181 5.50 -17.08 -21.14
N ALA A 182 4.34 -16.41 -21.05
CA ALA A 182 3.78 -15.99 -19.78
C ALA A 182 3.49 -17.20 -18.86
N ASN A 183 2.90 -18.26 -19.39
CA ASN A 183 2.64 -19.50 -18.66
C ASN A 183 3.92 -20.16 -18.15
N LEU A 184 4.98 -20.15 -18.95
CA LEU A 184 6.30 -20.64 -18.52
C LEU A 184 6.84 -19.84 -17.33
N ILE A 185 6.80 -18.51 -17.40
CA ILE A 185 7.25 -17.64 -16.30
C ILE A 185 6.38 -17.85 -15.05
N LEU A 186 5.07 -17.90 -15.20
CA LEU A 186 4.14 -18.10 -14.09
C LEU A 186 4.37 -19.47 -13.41
N SER A 187 4.74 -20.51 -14.13
CA SER A 187 4.99 -21.85 -13.57
C SER A 187 6.11 -21.90 -12.52
N PHE A 188 6.97 -20.89 -12.46
CA PHE A 188 8.00 -20.76 -11.41
C PHE A 188 7.44 -20.20 -10.08
N LYS A 189 6.23 -19.66 -10.06
CA LYS A 189 5.60 -19.19 -8.82
C LYS A 189 4.95 -20.38 -8.08
N PRO A 190 5.26 -20.60 -6.78
CA PRO A 190 4.67 -21.71 -6.02
C PRO A 190 3.13 -21.73 -6.02
N ALA A 191 2.51 -20.56 -5.97
CA ALA A 191 1.04 -20.43 -6.00
C ALA A 191 0.41 -20.94 -7.31
N TYR A 192 1.18 -21.03 -8.40
CA TYR A 192 0.72 -21.49 -9.71
C TYR A 192 1.04 -22.96 -10.01
N GLN A 193 1.70 -23.65 -9.10
CA GLN A 193 2.03 -25.08 -9.24
C GLN A 193 0.84 -26.00 -8.93
N THR A 194 -0.09 -25.52 -8.11
CA THR A 194 -1.31 -26.26 -7.72
C THR A 194 -2.55 -25.49 -8.15
N GLY A 195 -3.29 -26.01 -9.13
CA GLY A 195 -4.55 -25.39 -9.59
C GLY A 195 -4.41 -24.26 -10.59
N PHE A 196 -3.24 -24.11 -11.19
CA PHE A 196 -2.98 -23.07 -12.16
C PHE A 196 -3.82 -23.21 -13.44
N HIS A 197 -4.53 -22.15 -13.78
CA HIS A 197 -5.26 -22.02 -15.04
C HIS A 197 -4.39 -21.38 -16.11
N LYS A 198 -4.01 -22.12 -17.14
CA LYS A 198 -3.18 -21.61 -18.23
C LYS A 198 -3.87 -20.49 -19.00
N LEU A 199 -3.16 -19.39 -19.19
CA LEU A 199 -3.56 -18.32 -20.10
C LEU A 199 -3.62 -18.83 -21.53
N ARG A 200 -4.61 -18.38 -22.27
CA ARG A 200 -4.78 -18.65 -23.71
C ARG A 200 -4.64 -17.36 -24.50
N GLY A 201 -3.76 -17.36 -25.48
CA GLY A 201 -3.65 -16.27 -26.44
C GLY A 201 -4.79 -16.31 -27.47
N PHE A 202 -5.08 -15.16 -28.06
CA PHE A 202 -6.10 -15.06 -29.10
C PHE A 202 -5.53 -15.55 -30.42
N LEU A 203 -6.12 -16.62 -30.98
CA LEU A 203 -5.61 -17.29 -32.16
C LEU A 203 -5.54 -16.39 -33.43
N GLN A 204 -6.39 -15.39 -33.52
CA GLN A 204 -6.40 -14.44 -34.64
C GLN A 204 -5.35 -13.32 -34.49
N ARG A 205 -4.62 -13.26 -33.36
CA ARG A 205 -3.48 -12.38 -33.19
C ARG A 205 -2.18 -13.12 -33.40
N SER A 206 -1.40 -12.68 -34.38
CA SER A 206 -0.01 -13.13 -34.49
C SER A 206 0.82 -12.50 -33.36
N SER A 207 1.62 -13.31 -32.73
CA SER A 207 2.67 -12.84 -31.82
C SER A 207 3.95 -13.63 -32.12
N LEU A 208 5.06 -12.93 -32.27
CA LEU A 208 6.36 -13.51 -32.56
C LEU A 208 7.28 -13.22 -31.39
N LEU A 209 8.01 -14.23 -30.96
CA LEU A 209 9.10 -14.10 -30.00
C LEU A 209 10.40 -14.08 -30.78
N GLY A 210 11.22 -13.08 -30.57
CA GLY A 210 12.50 -12.96 -31.26
C GLY A 210 13.22 -11.65 -30.97
N PRO A 211 14.42 -11.48 -31.47
CA PRO A 211 15.18 -10.25 -31.27
C PRO A 211 14.45 -9.06 -31.93
N VAL A 212 14.41 -7.94 -31.21
CA VAL A 212 13.93 -6.68 -31.77
C VAL A 212 15.01 -6.11 -32.68
N THR A 213 14.75 -6.15 -33.99
CA THR A 213 15.78 -5.81 -34.99
C THR A 213 15.64 -4.40 -35.57
N LYS A 214 14.51 -3.73 -35.36
CA LYS A 214 14.24 -2.40 -35.93
C LYS A 214 13.68 -1.44 -34.89
N PRO A 215 14.30 -0.28 -34.64
CA PRO A 215 13.72 0.81 -33.87
C PRO A 215 12.62 1.53 -34.68
N PRO A 216 11.68 2.27 -34.03
CA PRO A 216 11.62 2.49 -32.59
C PRO A 216 10.92 1.33 -31.83
N TYR A 217 11.41 1.03 -30.62
CA TYR A 217 10.76 0.10 -29.70
C TYR A 217 10.80 0.66 -28.26
N THR A 218 9.85 0.22 -27.46
CA THR A 218 9.81 0.57 -26.04
C THR A 218 10.12 -0.67 -25.20
N VAL A 219 11.03 -0.53 -24.25
CA VAL A 219 11.32 -1.54 -23.23
C VAL A 219 10.54 -1.18 -21.97
N ILE A 220 9.74 -2.12 -21.47
CA ILE A 220 9.02 -1.98 -20.22
C ILE A 220 9.62 -2.97 -19.24
N CYS A 221 10.12 -2.47 -18.10
CA CYS A 221 10.68 -3.27 -17.04
C CYS A 221 10.18 -2.78 -15.67
N ARG A 222 10.38 -3.61 -14.63
CA ARG A 222 9.93 -3.30 -13.27
C ARG A 222 10.73 -2.18 -12.62
N SER A 223 11.98 -2.04 -12.96
CA SER A 223 12.90 -1.01 -12.44
C SER A 223 13.79 -0.50 -13.55
N ASN A 224 14.15 0.77 -13.48
CA ASN A 224 15.16 1.38 -14.37
C ASN A 224 16.57 0.97 -13.94
#